data_c375c4f589fa28b2e62140bbfcdcbd69
#
_entry.id   c375c4f589fa28b2e62140bbfcdcbd69
#
_cell.length_a   1.000
_cell.length_b   1.000
_cell.length_c   1.000
_cell.angle_alpha   90.00
_cell.angle_beta   90.00
_cell.angle_gamma   90.00
#
_symmetry.space_group_name_H-M   'P 1'
#
loop_
_entity.id
_entity.type
_entity.pdbx_description
1 polymer ?
#
loop_
_entity_poly.entity_id
_entity_poly.type
_entity_poly.pdbx_seq_one_letter_code
_entity_poly.pdbx_strand_id
1 'polypeptide(L)'
;MDTNFILAIIAVIIIIQTILHISFSHQSPSSNSSILWFYRDGCGYCTKMEGEWSKFIKIAPSTLDIQKIDIRKNEQMVKDFNVQGVPHIVLVMGSQRIVYNGDRSAEDLLKFATSLNIDN
;
A
#
# COMPACT_ATOMS: atom_id res chain seq x y z
N MET A 1 0.70 -55.69 8.44
CA MET A 1 0.21 -54.39 8.90
C MET A 1 -1.32 -54.47 9.00
N ASP A 2 -1.83 -54.16 10.17
CA ASP A 2 -3.27 -54.19 10.38
C ASP A 2 -3.94 -53.05 9.63
N THR A 3 -5.07 -53.35 9.01
CA THR A 3 -5.87 -52.37 8.26
C THR A 3 -6.22 -51.13 9.12
N ASN A 4 -6.45 -51.34 10.44
CA ASN A 4 -6.70 -50.29 11.39
C ASN A 4 -5.52 -49.31 11.57
N PHE A 5 -4.29 -49.82 11.49
CA PHE A 5 -3.09 -48.99 11.58
C PHE A 5 -2.92 -48.12 10.35
N ILE A 6 -3.20 -48.64 9.18
CA ILE A 6 -3.15 -47.88 7.91
C ILE A 6 -4.20 -46.76 7.91
N LEU A 7 -5.42 -47.06 8.35
CA LEU A 7 -6.51 -46.07 8.47
C LEU A 7 -6.15 -44.94 9.46
N ALA A 8 -5.51 -45.28 10.58
CA ALA A 8 -5.04 -44.30 11.54
C ALA A 8 -3.98 -43.35 10.95
N ILE A 9 -3.03 -43.86 10.18
CA ILE A 9 -2.03 -43.05 9.51
C ILE A 9 -2.67 -42.11 8.49
N ILE A 10 -3.60 -42.60 7.68
CA ILE A 10 -4.31 -41.80 6.66
C ILE A 10 -5.09 -40.66 7.36
N ALA A 11 -5.79 -40.95 8.46
CA ALA A 11 -6.51 -39.96 9.23
C ALA A 11 -5.59 -38.84 9.77
N VAL A 12 -4.41 -39.19 10.29
CA VAL A 12 -3.41 -38.24 10.79
C VAL A 12 -2.87 -37.36 9.64
N ILE A 13 -2.59 -37.95 8.48
CA ILE A 13 -2.12 -37.20 7.31
C ILE A 13 -3.17 -36.19 6.83
N ILE A 14 -4.44 -36.57 6.77
CA ILE A 14 -5.55 -35.70 6.38
C ILE A 14 -5.69 -34.54 7.38
N ILE A 15 -5.60 -34.82 8.68
CA ILE A 15 -5.66 -33.78 9.72
C ILE A 15 -4.50 -32.80 9.58
N ILE A 16 -3.28 -33.28 9.36
CA ILE A 16 -2.09 -32.43 9.17
C ILE A 16 -2.26 -31.55 7.91
N GLN A 17 -2.76 -32.12 6.80
CA GLN A 17 -3.00 -31.38 5.59
C GLN A 17 -4.06 -30.30 5.78
N THR A 18 -5.14 -30.58 6.49
CA THR A 18 -6.19 -29.57 6.77
C THR A 18 -5.67 -28.48 7.68
N ILE A 19 -4.85 -28.78 8.68
CA ILE A 19 -4.24 -27.79 9.56
C ILE A 19 -3.26 -26.91 8.76
N LEU A 20 -2.43 -27.49 7.89
CA LEU A 20 -1.53 -26.73 7.02
C LEU A 20 -2.28 -25.82 6.04
N HIS A 21 -3.40 -26.28 5.49
CA HIS A 21 -4.26 -25.45 4.63
C HIS A 21 -4.88 -24.28 5.38
N ILE A 22 -5.35 -24.49 6.60
CA ILE A 22 -5.93 -23.42 7.44
C ILE A 22 -4.86 -22.42 7.84
N SER A 23 -3.64 -22.85 8.17
CA SER A 23 -2.53 -21.97 8.52
C SER A 23 -2.03 -21.13 7.34
N PHE A 24 -2.20 -21.61 6.09
CA PHE A 24 -1.79 -20.86 4.90
C PHE A 24 -2.84 -19.84 4.43
N SER A 25 -4.10 -19.99 4.87
CA SER A 25 -5.21 -19.12 4.46
C SER A 25 -5.35 -17.85 5.31
N HIS A 26 -4.56 -17.69 6.38
CA HIS A 26 -4.56 -16.50 7.24
C HIS A 26 -3.38 -15.57 6.92
N GLN A 27 -3.10 -15.39 5.63
CA GLN A 27 -2.49 -14.15 5.22
C GLN A 27 -3.61 -13.12 5.11
N SER A 28 -3.91 -12.48 6.23
CA SER A 28 -4.51 -11.14 6.18
C SER A 28 -3.67 -10.35 5.20
N PRO A 29 -4.23 -9.78 4.13
CA PRO A 29 -3.54 -8.73 3.44
C PRO A 29 -3.42 -7.62 4.47
N SER A 30 -2.28 -7.51 5.11
CA SER A 30 -1.78 -6.25 5.61
C SER A 30 -1.64 -5.41 4.35
N SER A 31 -2.74 -4.80 3.92
CA SER A 31 -2.74 -3.81 2.87
C SER A 31 -2.05 -2.58 3.45
N ASN A 32 -0.72 -2.64 3.56
CA ASN A 32 0.07 -1.45 3.77
C ASN A 32 -0.12 -0.61 2.51
N SER A 33 -1.11 0.26 2.55
CA SER A 33 -1.27 1.29 1.54
C SER A 33 -0.16 2.30 1.73
N SER A 34 0.46 2.72 0.65
CA SER A 34 1.48 3.77 0.66
C SER A 34 1.03 4.92 -0.22
N ILE A 35 1.19 6.15 0.26
CA ILE A 35 1.00 7.34 -0.57
C ILE A 35 2.34 7.99 -0.82
N LEU A 36 2.67 8.18 -2.09
CA LEU A 36 3.95 8.68 -2.57
C LEU A 36 3.74 10.06 -3.17
N TRP A 37 4.51 11.05 -2.71
CA TRP A 37 4.57 12.37 -3.33
C TRP A 37 5.94 12.58 -3.98
N PHE A 38 5.96 12.58 -5.30
CA PHE A 38 7.14 12.93 -6.09
C PHE A 38 7.25 14.45 -6.23
N TYR A 39 8.41 14.98 -5.88
CA TYR A 39 8.70 16.42 -5.88
C TYR A 39 10.11 16.71 -6.35
N ARG A 40 10.41 18.00 -6.57
CA ARG A 40 11.76 18.52 -6.71
C ARG A 40 11.87 19.90 -6.08
N ASP A 41 13.08 20.30 -5.68
CA ASP A 41 13.34 21.67 -5.28
C ASP A 41 13.17 22.64 -6.47
N GLY A 42 12.73 23.85 -6.21
CA GLY A 42 12.45 24.85 -7.22
C GLY A 42 11.12 24.66 -7.97
N CYS A 43 10.32 23.67 -7.58
CA CYS A 43 8.97 23.48 -8.09
C CYS A 43 8.00 24.34 -7.27
N GLY A 44 7.41 25.38 -7.86
CA GLY A 44 6.50 26.31 -7.18
C GLY A 44 5.24 25.63 -6.64
N TYR A 45 4.64 24.72 -7.39
CA TYR A 45 3.47 23.95 -6.94
C TYR A 45 3.82 22.95 -5.83
N CYS A 46 5.02 22.37 -5.84
CA CYS A 46 5.50 21.52 -4.76
C CYS A 46 5.65 22.35 -3.46
N THR A 47 6.21 23.55 -3.54
CA THR A 47 6.35 24.45 -2.41
C THR A 47 5.00 24.84 -1.82
N LYS A 48 4.02 25.15 -2.66
CA LYS A 48 2.64 25.46 -2.21
C LYS A 48 1.98 24.28 -1.49
N MET A 49 2.32 23.08 -1.88
CA MET A 49 1.72 21.85 -1.33
C MET A 49 2.34 21.45 0.02
N GLU A 50 3.53 21.94 0.38
CA GLU A 50 4.26 21.54 1.61
C GLU A 50 3.41 21.69 2.87
N GLY A 51 2.70 22.81 3.03
CA GLY A 51 1.84 23.07 4.19
C GLY A 51 0.70 22.06 4.30
N GLU A 52 0.04 21.78 3.18
CA GLU A 52 -1.06 20.82 3.13
C GLU A 52 -0.58 19.38 3.33
N TRP A 53 0.58 19.03 2.78
CA TRP A 53 1.19 17.72 3.01
C TRP A 53 1.56 17.53 4.48
N SER A 54 2.10 18.55 5.14
CA SER A 54 2.41 18.50 6.57
C SER A 54 1.17 18.34 7.45
N LYS A 55 0.05 18.97 7.09
CA LYS A 55 -1.25 18.77 7.75
C LYS A 55 -1.77 17.34 7.50
N PHE A 56 -1.71 16.89 6.25
CA PHE A 56 -2.13 15.53 5.87
C PHE A 56 -1.42 14.45 6.70
N ILE A 57 -0.09 14.53 6.86
CA ILE A 57 0.68 13.60 7.69
C ILE A 57 0.12 13.51 9.12
N LYS A 58 -0.33 14.63 9.68
CA LYS A 58 -0.84 14.68 11.06
C LYS A 58 -2.23 14.05 11.24
N ILE A 59 -3.05 14.06 10.18
CA ILE A 59 -4.43 13.55 10.22
C ILE A 59 -4.56 12.16 9.57
N ALA A 60 -3.55 11.71 8.86
CA ALA A 60 -3.53 10.40 8.20
C ALA A 60 -3.51 9.25 9.21
N PRO A 61 -4.15 8.11 8.90
CA PRO A 61 -4.09 6.94 9.77
C PRO A 61 -2.67 6.36 9.84
N SER A 62 -2.28 5.86 11.01
CA SER A 62 -0.94 5.28 11.25
C SER A 62 -0.64 4.02 10.40
N THR A 63 -1.67 3.43 9.80
CA THR A 63 -1.55 2.28 8.89
C THR A 63 -1.14 2.66 7.47
N LEU A 64 -1.18 3.96 7.14
CA LEU A 64 -0.78 4.48 5.84
C LEU A 64 0.71 4.83 5.85
N ASP A 65 1.48 4.22 4.94
CA ASP A 65 2.87 4.61 4.72
C ASP A 65 2.92 5.87 3.83
N ILE A 66 3.57 6.92 4.32
CA ILE A 66 3.59 8.23 3.67
C ILE A 66 5.02 8.59 3.30
N GLN A 67 5.28 8.75 2.01
CA GLN A 67 6.63 9.00 1.51
C GLN A 67 6.68 10.25 0.63
N LYS A 68 7.75 11.03 0.79
CA LYS A 68 8.10 12.17 -0.05
C LYS A 68 9.37 11.84 -0.81
N ILE A 69 9.35 11.90 -2.15
CA ILE A 69 10.38 11.36 -3.03
C ILE A 69 10.93 12.46 -3.91
N ASP A 70 12.20 12.80 -3.72
CA ASP A 70 12.94 13.72 -4.64
C ASP A 70 13.27 12.99 -5.94
N ILE A 71 12.69 13.45 -7.04
CA ILE A 71 12.85 12.82 -8.37
C ILE A 71 14.30 12.83 -8.87
N ARG A 72 15.12 13.75 -8.39
CA ARG A 72 16.53 13.86 -8.80
C ARG A 72 17.43 12.81 -8.12
N LYS A 73 16.96 12.25 -7.01
CA LYS A 73 17.66 11.24 -6.21
C LYS A 73 17.14 9.83 -6.40
N ASN A 74 16.00 9.68 -7.09
CA ASN A 74 15.28 8.42 -7.21
C ASN A 74 14.86 8.13 -8.64
N GLU A 75 15.80 8.14 -9.57
CA GLU A 75 15.54 7.94 -11.01
C GLU A 75 14.80 6.64 -11.32
N GLN A 76 15.11 5.57 -10.59
CA GLN A 76 14.45 4.29 -10.81
C GLN A 76 12.95 4.39 -10.44
N MET A 77 12.60 5.00 -9.32
CA MET A 77 11.19 5.20 -8.95
C MET A 77 10.46 6.10 -9.95
N VAL A 78 11.12 7.13 -10.47
CA VAL A 78 10.56 8.00 -11.51
C VAL A 78 10.15 7.18 -12.74
N LYS A 79 10.98 6.24 -13.17
CA LYS A 79 10.71 5.33 -14.29
C LYS A 79 9.60 4.34 -13.95
N ASP A 80 9.70 3.69 -12.79
CA ASP A 80 8.76 2.65 -12.35
C ASP A 80 7.34 3.18 -12.17
N PHE A 81 7.21 4.44 -11.73
CA PHE A 81 5.93 5.13 -11.55
C PHE A 81 5.52 6.01 -12.73
N ASN A 82 6.31 6.01 -13.83
CA ASN A 82 6.06 6.82 -15.02
C ASN A 82 5.77 8.30 -14.69
N VAL A 83 6.61 8.89 -13.82
CA VAL A 83 6.45 10.29 -13.38
C VAL A 83 6.84 11.24 -14.50
N GLN A 84 5.85 11.95 -15.08
CA GLN A 84 6.06 12.88 -16.20
C GLN A 84 6.24 14.32 -15.76
N GLY A 85 5.93 14.64 -14.51
CA GLY A 85 6.02 15.98 -13.94
C GLY A 85 5.82 15.98 -12.45
N VAL A 86 6.02 17.11 -11.80
CA VAL A 86 5.85 17.26 -10.35
C VAL A 86 4.99 18.50 -10.03
N PRO A 87 4.24 18.49 -8.93
CA PRO A 87 4.06 17.40 -7.98
C PRO A 87 3.27 16.23 -8.59
N HIS A 88 3.65 15.00 -8.27
CA HIS A 88 2.96 13.79 -8.70
C HIS A 88 2.67 12.92 -7.48
N ILE A 89 1.42 12.54 -7.29
CA ILE A 89 0.97 11.81 -6.10
C ILE A 89 0.37 10.49 -6.54
N VAL A 90 0.80 9.39 -5.91
CA VAL A 90 0.34 8.04 -6.21
C VAL A 90 -0.02 7.31 -4.93
N LEU A 91 -1.18 6.70 -4.90
CA LEU A 91 -1.55 5.72 -3.88
C LEU A 91 -1.23 4.31 -4.39
N VAL A 92 -0.49 3.57 -3.60
CA VAL A 92 -0.12 2.17 -3.87
C VAL A 92 -0.87 1.28 -2.89
N MET A 93 -1.59 0.29 -3.41
CA MET A 93 -2.32 -0.72 -2.64
C MET A 93 -2.03 -2.09 -3.23
N GLY A 94 -1.14 -2.84 -2.59
CA GLY A 94 -0.67 -4.11 -3.17
C GLY A 94 -0.02 -3.88 -4.53
N SER A 95 -0.60 -4.44 -5.59
CA SER A 95 -0.14 -4.26 -6.99
C SER A 95 -0.78 -3.06 -7.71
N GLN A 96 -1.77 -2.42 -7.11
CA GLN A 96 -2.47 -1.29 -7.72
C GLN A 96 -1.72 0.02 -7.48
N ARG A 97 -1.69 0.88 -8.49
CA ARG A 97 -1.12 2.22 -8.45
C ARG A 97 -2.13 3.20 -9.00
N ILE A 98 -2.56 4.15 -8.18
CA ILE A 98 -3.62 5.10 -8.53
C ILE A 98 -3.04 6.51 -8.44
N VAL A 99 -2.99 7.19 -9.57
CA VAL A 99 -2.50 8.57 -9.66
C VAL A 99 -3.58 9.52 -9.16
N TYR A 100 -3.20 10.44 -8.29
CA TYR A 100 -4.07 11.47 -7.78
C TYR A 100 -4.04 12.73 -8.65
N ASN A 101 -5.21 13.14 -9.13
CA ASN A 101 -5.39 14.34 -9.95
C ASN A 101 -6.36 15.35 -9.33
N GLY A 102 -6.70 15.18 -8.06
CA GLY A 102 -7.63 16.04 -7.35
C GLY A 102 -6.98 17.28 -6.73
N ASP A 103 -7.74 17.91 -5.85
CA ASP A 103 -7.27 19.05 -5.08
C ASP A 103 -6.23 18.63 -4.03
N ARG A 104 -5.24 19.47 -3.78
CA ARG A 104 -4.08 19.13 -2.92
C ARG A 104 -4.23 19.64 -1.49
N SER A 105 -5.48 19.80 -1.01
CA SER A 105 -5.74 20.03 0.40
C SER A 105 -5.48 18.78 1.24
N ALA A 106 -5.16 18.96 2.52
CA ALA A 106 -4.94 17.85 3.43
C ALA A 106 -6.15 16.91 3.51
N GLU A 107 -7.35 17.49 3.52
CA GLU A 107 -8.62 16.77 3.60
C GLU A 107 -8.87 15.93 2.34
N ASP A 108 -8.59 16.47 1.15
CA ASP A 108 -8.80 15.75 -0.10
C ASP A 108 -7.76 14.64 -0.30
N LEU A 109 -6.52 14.87 0.14
CA LEU A 109 -5.49 13.81 0.19
C LEU A 109 -5.91 12.69 1.14
N LEU A 110 -6.49 13.02 2.30
CA LEU A 110 -6.99 12.02 3.24
C LEU A 110 -8.14 11.22 2.65
N LYS A 111 -9.13 11.88 2.05
CA LYS A 111 -10.24 11.21 1.35
C LYS A 111 -9.71 10.24 0.29
N PHE A 112 -8.79 10.70 -0.55
CA PHE A 112 -8.20 9.85 -1.58
C PHE A 112 -7.50 8.63 -0.98
N ALA A 113 -6.67 8.83 0.04
CA ALA A 113 -5.91 7.75 0.67
C ALA A 113 -6.80 6.73 1.41
N THR A 114 -8.00 7.12 1.85
CA THR A 114 -8.90 6.28 2.64
C THR A 114 -10.11 5.74 1.86
N SER A 115 -10.51 6.39 0.77
CA SER A 115 -11.72 6.04 0.00
C SER A 115 -11.70 4.62 -0.58
N LEU A 116 -10.53 4.09 -0.87
CA LEU A 116 -10.35 2.78 -1.50
C LEU A 116 -10.21 1.63 -0.49
N ASN A 117 -10.20 1.94 0.81
CA ASN A 117 -10.20 0.93 1.87
C ASN A 117 -11.62 0.55 2.35
N ILE A 118 -12.67 1.11 1.73
CA ILE A 118 -14.06 0.94 2.21
C ILE A 118 -14.76 -0.24 1.52
N ASP A 119 -14.20 -0.78 0.44
CA ASP A 119 -14.83 -1.83 -0.36
C ASP A 119 -14.31 -3.25 -0.09
N ASN A 120 -13.86 -3.54 1.15
CA ASN A 120 -13.54 -4.90 1.60
C ASN A 120 -14.34 -5.30 2.82
#